data_2e62a66eebc147b5a133204ad2ecf080
#
_entry.id   2e62a66eebc147b5a133204ad2ecf080
#
_cell.length_a   1.000
_cell.length_b   1.000
_cell.length_c   1.000
_cell.angle_alpha   90.00
_cell.angle_beta   90.00
_cell.angle_gamma   90.00
#
_symmetry.space_group_name_H-M   'P 1'
#
loop_
_entity.id
_entity.type
_entity.pdbx_description
1 polymer ?
#
loop_
_entity_poly.entity_id
_entity_poly.type
_entity_poly.pdbx_seq_one_letter_code
_entity_poly.pdbx_strand_id
1 'polypeptide(L)'
;MLGWAIAGSGQYTDMECWLGTGVGQSLNKSWSWSLQWENRWTQDATWHDQGLIDASLEYRLNKHWDVNAQWRFSERQQLDGGYLPRQRGALRLLGGWKVGAGKVRFRLMGSEDWLPTARAEGAWRDWNPEPTLRVRWGYEQELSKRLDALASWEVFVRSNGRKSERWQAAVTYEASKQLKVKAAYLWGNEWGVSDPWRSHVLRIQLNWKLPDAQKRTWKRIPPARVYDHGVAQRLVPSACEPCTKAQLVVTEVHTQGSRADYIEIQNAGLSPCDLGGWRMTDDPEKEGFVFNTICLPNEMMWLGYQEGRNSFDFGLSAEGELLYLFSPNGEDRLIYSLLYNEEGRPQGFQSTGTWDFISPSPGRPNFSN
;
A
#
# COMPACT_ATOMS: atom_id res chain seq x y z
N MET A 1 53.45 30.75 36.80
CA MET A 1 53.11 29.58 35.99
C MET A 1 51.59 29.50 35.87
N LEU A 2 51.07 29.94 34.74
CA LEU A 2 49.63 29.83 34.44
C LEU A 2 49.39 28.47 33.80
N GLY A 3 48.82 27.51 34.61
CA GLY A 3 48.39 26.22 34.11
C GLY A 3 47.13 26.39 33.27
N TRP A 4 47.24 26.16 31.99
CA TRP A 4 46.10 25.98 31.11
C TRP A 4 45.46 24.63 31.44
N ALA A 5 44.37 24.64 32.21
CA ALA A 5 43.48 23.51 32.30
C ALA A 5 42.77 23.38 30.94
N ILE A 6 43.23 22.48 30.09
CA ILE A 6 42.47 22.00 28.94
C ILE A 6 41.33 21.21 29.54
N ALA A 7 40.18 21.85 29.71
CA ALA A 7 38.95 21.14 29.94
C ALA A 7 38.67 20.31 28.67
N GLY A 8 39.08 19.03 28.71
CA GLY A 8 38.68 18.07 27.71
C GLY A 8 37.17 17.90 27.80
N SER A 9 36.43 18.59 26.94
CA SER A 9 35.03 18.27 26.73
C SER A 9 34.96 16.83 26.22
N GLY A 10 34.56 15.90 27.08
CA GLY A 10 34.41 14.50 26.74
C GLY A 10 33.35 14.37 25.64
N GLN A 11 33.81 14.29 24.40
CA GLN A 11 32.91 14.12 23.27
C GLN A 11 32.45 12.67 23.28
N TYR A 12 31.15 12.46 23.52
CA TYR A 12 30.54 11.14 23.47
C TYR A 12 30.52 10.64 22.05
N THR A 13 31.02 9.45 21.79
CA THR A 13 31.02 8.78 20.49
C THR A 13 30.28 7.47 20.61
N ASP A 14 29.32 7.22 19.74
CA ASP A 14 28.49 6.02 19.73
C ASP A 14 28.56 5.29 18.38
N MET A 15 28.57 3.97 18.43
CA MET A 15 28.41 3.09 17.29
C MET A 15 26.95 2.60 17.22
N GLU A 16 26.29 2.93 16.15
CA GLU A 16 24.88 2.57 15.92
C GLU A 16 24.77 1.53 14.79
N CYS A 17 23.76 0.66 14.88
CA CYS A 17 23.37 -0.25 13.82
C CYS A 17 21.91 -0.01 13.41
N TRP A 18 21.67 0.20 12.11
CA TRP A 18 20.32 0.41 11.57
C TRP A 18 19.99 -0.66 10.54
N LEU A 19 18.94 -1.44 10.80
CA LEU A 19 18.46 -2.48 9.90
C LEU A 19 17.07 -2.10 9.40
N GLY A 20 16.91 -2.08 8.09
CA GLY A 20 15.65 -1.65 7.48
C GLY A 20 15.22 -2.51 6.31
N THR A 21 13.93 -2.48 6.06
CA THR A 21 13.30 -3.04 4.87
C THR A 21 12.30 -2.04 4.31
N GLY A 22 12.08 -2.10 3.02
CA GLY A 22 11.13 -1.20 2.36
C GLY A 22 10.49 -1.83 1.15
N VAL A 23 9.30 -1.35 0.84
CA VAL A 23 8.56 -1.70 -0.36
C VAL A 23 8.09 -0.41 -1.04
N GLY A 24 8.10 -0.38 -2.36
CA GLY A 24 7.62 0.77 -3.12
C GLY A 24 7.12 0.38 -4.49
N GLN A 25 6.26 1.23 -5.04
CA GLN A 25 5.64 1.02 -6.35
C GLN A 25 5.45 2.34 -7.08
N SER A 26 5.69 2.33 -8.40
CA SER A 26 5.25 3.40 -9.29
C SER A 26 3.78 3.17 -9.64
N LEU A 27 2.91 4.11 -9.27
CA LEU A 27 1.49 4.07 -9.62
C LEU A 27 1.27 4.44 -11.08
N ASN A 28 2.02 5.43 -11.55
CA ASN A 28 2.03 5.88 -12.94
C ASN A 28 3.36 6.58 -13.27
N LYS A 29 3.45 7.33 -14.38
CA LYS A 29 4.67 8.04 -14.81
C LYS A 29 5.09 9.14 -13.83
N SER A 30 4.17 9.67 -13.03
CA SER A 30 4.40 10.81 -12.15
C SER A 30 4.31 10.47 -10.66
N TRP A 31 3.53 9.46 -10.27
CA TRP A 31 3.29 9.13 -8.88
C TRP A 31 3.94 7.83 -8.48
N SER A 32 4.58 7.82 -7.32
CA SER A 32 5.09 6.61 -6.65
C SER A 32 4.87 6.69 -5.14
N TRP A 33 4.79 5.55 -4.48
CA TRP A 33 4.71 5.45 -3.05
C TRP A 33 5.77 4.50 -2.50
N SER A 34 6.11 4.66 -1.23
CA SER A 34 6.93 3.69 -0.51
C SER A 34 6.54 3.59 0.96
N LEU A 35 6.75 2.41 1.50
CA LEU A 35 6.65 2.10 2.93
C LEU A 35 7.99 1.52 3.37
N GLN A 36 8.56 2.00 4.45
CA GLN A 36 9.81 1.54 5.01
C GLN A 36 9.64 1.25 6.48
N TRP A 37 10.26 0.19 6.96
CA TRP A 37 10.41 -0.14 8.35
C TRP A 37 11.90 -0.21 8.68
N GLU A 38 12.32 0.32 9.85
CA GLU A 38 13.71 0.34 10.28
C GLU A 38 13.79 0.20 11.79
N ASN A 39 14.68 -0.63 12.27
CA ASN A 39 15.08 -0.70 13.66
C ASN A 39 16.47 -0.13 13.83
N ARG A 40 16.72 0.51 14.97
CA ARG A 40 17.96 1.16 15.33
C ARG A 40 18.44 0.71 16.67
N TRP A 41 19.71 0.44 16.74
CA TRP A 41 20.43 0.12 17.96
C TRP A 41 21.52 1.15 18.17
N THR A 42 21.70 1.58 19.43
CA THR A 42 22.71 2.52 19.93
C THR A 42 23.55 1.85 21.01
N GLN A 43 24.40 2.58 21.70
CA GLN A 43 25.30 2.07 22.75
C GLN A 43 26.12 0.87 22.25
N ASP A 44 26.95 1.13 21.22
CA ASP A 44 27.73 0.11 20.53
C ASP A 44 26.89 -1.05 19.97
N ALA A 45 25.69 -0.70 19.45
CA ALA A 45 24.70 -1.59 18.87
C ALA A 45 24.11 -2.64 19.85
N THR A 46 24.21 -2.40 21.14
CA THR A 46 23.69 -3.31 22.18
C THR A 46 22.29 -2.94 22.68
N TRP A 47 21.92 -1.66 22.58
CA TRP A 47 20.63 -1.15 23.04
C TRP A 47 19.68 -0.85 21.89
N HIS A 48 18.49 -1.49 21.87
CA HIS A 48 17.46 -1.15 20.91
C HIS A 48 16.90 0.24 21.21
N ASP A 49 17.24 1.23 20.40
CA ASP A 49 16.81 2.62 20.62
C ASP A 49 15.41 2.87 20.04
N GLN A 50 15.17 2.44 18.78
CA GLN A 50 14.01 2.91 18.05
C GLN A 50 13.55 1.92 16.97
N GLY A 51 12.24 1.65 16.95
CA GLY A 51 11.53 1.12 15.78
C GLY A 51 10.79 2.24 15.05
N LEU A 52 10.81 2.25 13.72
CA LEU A 52 10.11 3.26 12.94
C LEU A 52 9.49 2.71 11.66
N ILE A 53 8.40 3.35 11.24
CA ILE A 53 7.72 3.15 9.97
C ILE A 53 7.64 4.48 9.24
N ASP A 54 8.10 4.51 7.99
CA ASP A 54 8.02 5.65 7.07
C ASP A 54 7.07 5.33 5.93
N ALA A 55 6.00 6.11 5.77
CA ALA A 55 5.17 6.10 4.57
C ALA A 55 5.46 7.35 3.73
N SER A 56 5.60 7.22 2.43
CA SER A 56 5.81 8.37 1.55
C SER A 56 5.09 8.26 0.22
N LEU A 57 4.69 9.42 -0.28
CA LEU A 57 4.11 9.63 -1.60
C LEU A 57 4.98 10.64 -2.35
N GLU A 58 5.37 10.30 -3.57
CA GLU A 58 6.26 11.10 -4.40
C GLU A 58 5.57 11.46 -5.71
N TYR A 59 5.71 12.73 -6.12
CA TYR A 59 5.23 13.25 -7.39
C TYR A 59 6.38 13.81 -8.20
N ARG A 60 6.54 13.34 -9.43
CA ARG A 60 7.51 13.82 -10.40
C ARG A 60 7.02 15.11 -11.06
N LEU A 61 7.66 16.24 -10.73
CA LEU A 61 7.37 17.52 -11.36
C LEU A 61 7.91 17.59 -12.79
N ASN A 62 9.14 17.14 -12.96
CA ASN A 62 9.81 17.09 -14.26
C ASN A 62 11.00 16.11 -14.24
N LYS A 63 11.85 16.13 -15.28
CA LYS A 63 13.02 15.23 -15.39
C LYS A 63 14.10 15.43 -14.31
N HIS A 64 14.07 16.56 -13.59
CA HIS A 64 15.09 16.93 -12.61
C HIS A 64 14.56 17.04 -11.19
N TRP A 65 13.25 17.26 -11.01
CA TRP A 65 12.66 17.57 -9.72
C TRP A 65 11.49 16.66 -9.39
N ASP A 66 11.52 16.16 -8.15
CA ASP A 66 10.43 15.42 -7.54
C ASP A 66 10.04 16.09 -6.20
N VAL A 67 8.75 16.06 -5.85
CA VAL A 67 8.23 16.45 -4.54
C VAL A 67 7.76 15.19 -3.82
N ASN A 68 8.07 15.10 -2.53
CA ASN A 68 7.73 13.93 -1.73
C ASN A 68 7.13 14.38 -0.40
N ALA A 69 5.96 13.86 -0.07
CA ALA A 69 5.36 13.95 1.26
C ALA A 69 5.67 12.67 2.04
N GLN A 70 6.11 12.81 3.27
CA GLN A 70 6.43 11.70 4.15
C GLN A 70 5.73 11.84 5.50
N TRP A 71 5.27 10.73 6.01
CA TRP A 71 4.85 10.58 7.39
C TRP A 71 5.64 9.46 8.03
N ARG A 72 6.11 9.69 9.27
CA ARG A 72 6.83 8.71 10.08
C ARG A 72 6.12 8.53 11.40
N PHE A 73 5.94 7.28 11.78
CA PHE A 73 5.67 6.89 13.16
C PHE A 73 6.91 6.18 13.69
N SER A 74 7.27 6.43 14.95
CA SER A 74 8.36 5.73 15.61
C SER A 74 8.10 5.62 17.10
N GLU A 75 8.65 4.58 17.69
CA GLU A 75 8.65 4.36 19.13
C GLU A 75 10.09 4.28 19.59
N ARG A 76 10.46 5.17 20.50
CA ARG A 76 11.79 5.24 21.08
C ARG A 76 11.81 4.67 22.47
N GLN A 77 12.73 3.72 22.73
CA GLN A 77 12.88 3.11 24.04
C GLN A 77 13.43 4.13 25.04
N GLN A 78 12.85 4.12 26.24
CA GLN A 78 13.27 4.97 27.37
C GLN A 78 14.11 4.16 28.36
N LEU A 79 14.99 4.84 29.09
CA LEU A 79 15.86 4.21 30.07
C LEU A 79 15.10 3.47 31.19
N ASP A 80 13.88 3.86 31.45
CA ASP A 80 12.99 3.21 32.44
C ASP A 80 12.18 2.03 31.87
N GLY A 81 12.50 1.58 30.65
CA GLY A 81 11.90 0.41 30.01
C GLY A 81 10.61 0.66 29.24
N GLY A 82 10.10 1.90 29.20
CA GLY A 82 8.94 2.27 28.39
C GLY A 82 9.31 2.67 26.96
N TYR A 83 8.30 2.82 26.11
CA TYR A 83 8.44 3.36 24.75
C TYR A 83 7.72 4.70 24.63
N LEU A 84 8.38 5.67 24.03
CA LEU A 84 7.81 6.98 23.74
C LEU A 84 7.48 7.08 22.26
N PRO A 85 6.18 7.21 21.89
CA PRO A 85 5.79 7.38 20.50
C PRO A 85 6.19 8.76 19.99
N ARG A 86 6.54 8.81 18.71
CA ARG A 86 6.90 10.05 18.01
C ARG A 86 6.31 9.99 16.61
N GLN A 87 5.76 11.10 16.16
CA GLN A 87 5.33 11.26 14.78
C GLN A 87 6.15 12.33 14.09
N ARG A 88 6.27 12.23 12.78
CA ARG A 88 6.93 13.22 11.92
C ARG A 88 6.19 13.37 10.62
N GLY A 89 5.78 14.60 10.30
CA GLY A 89 5.40 15.01 8.95
C GLY A 89 6.58 15.66 8.25
N ALA A 90 6.76 15.42 6.95
CA ALA A 90 7.81 16.08 6.18
C ALA A 90 7.41 16.29 4.73
N LEU A 91 7.88 17.42 4.17
CA LEU A 91 7.87 17.71 2.75
C LEU A 91 9.31 17.77 2.23
N ARG A 92 9.56 17.17 1.09
CA ARG A 92 10.87 17.09 0.46
C ARG A 92 10.80 17.60 -0.97
N LEU A 93 11.76 18.41 -1.36
CA LEU A 93 12.08 18.71 -2.75
C LEU A 93 13.36 17.95 -3.11
N LEU A 94 13.29 17.09 -4.10
CA LEU A 94 14.38 16.22 -4.54
C LEU A 94 14.83 16.67 -5.91
N GLY A 95 16.15 16.85 -6.07
CA GLY A 95 16.77 17.24 -7.33
C GLY A 95 17.77 16.20 -7.84
N GLY A 96 17.90 16.07 -9.17
CA GLY A 96 18.87 15.15 -9.77
C GLY A 96 19.36 15.59 -11.15
N TRP A 97 20.68 15.68 -11.31
CA TRP A 97 21.32 16.09 -12.57
C TRP A 97 22.46 15.13 -12.91
N LYS A 98 22.55 14.74 -14.17
CA LYS A 98 23.72 13.99 -14.67
C LYS A 98 24.92 14.93 -14.77
N VAL A 99 26.04 14.53 -14.18
CA VAL A 99 27.31 15.27 -14.22
C VAL A 99 28.44 14.25 -14.43
N GLY A 100 29.05 14.31 -15.60
CA GLY A 100 30.05 13.31 -15.98
C GLY A 100 29.50 11.89 -15.99
N ALA A 101 30.21 10.98 -15.34
CA ALA A 101 29.82 9.56 -15.23
C ALA A 101 28.79 9.29 -14.13
N GLY A 102 28.42 10.30 -13.35
CA GLY A 102 27.51 10.12 -12.21
C GLY A 102 26.34 11.10 -12.23
N LYS A 103 25.74 11.26 -11.06
CA LYS A 103 24.56 12.08 -10.84
C LYS A 103 24.67 12.87 -9.55
N VAL A 104 24.58 14.18 -9.61
CA VAL A 104 24.42 15.03 -8.43
C VAL A 104 22.99 14.88 -7.91
N ARG A 105 22.85 14.69 -6.62
CA ARG A 105 21.58 14.59 -5.90
C ARG A 105 21.46 15.76 -4.92
N PHE A 106 20.30 16.34 -4.87
CA PHE A 106 19.93 17.38 -3.94
C PHE A 106 18.66 17.01 -3.20
N ARG A 107 18.56 17.39 -1.91
CA ARG A 107 17.33 17.31 -1.14
C ARG A 107 17.22 18.49 -0.20
N LEU A 108 16.10 19.19 -0.31
CA LEU A 108 15.63 20.13 0.70
C LEU A 108 14.45 19.46 1.41
N MET A 109 14.42 19.47 2.74
CA MET A 109 13.36 18.86 3.53
C MET A 109 13.00 19.78 4.70
N GLY A 110 11.73 20.17 4.78
CA GLY A 110 11.10 20.68 5.98
C GLY A 110 10.37 19.56 6.69
N SER A 111 10.58 19.41 7.98
CA SER A 111 9.89 18.39 8.77
C SER A 111 9.49 18.95 10.12
N GLU A 112 8.43 18.42 10.67
CA GLU A 112 7.94 18.71 12.00
C GLU A 112 7.80 17.40 12.76
N ASP A 113 8.46 17.33 13.93
CA ASP A 113 8.38 16.21 14.84
C ASP A 113 7.40 16.55 15.96
N TRP A 114 6.48 15.67 16.26
CA TRP A 114 5.54 15.79 17.37
C TRP A 114 5.90 14.77 18.44
N LEU A 115 6.25 15.31 19.60
CA LEU A 115 6.65 14.56 20.79
C LEU A 115 5.59 14.75 21.87
N PRO A 116 5.22 13.71 22.64
CA PRO A 116 4.32 13.88 23.78
C PRO A 116 5.02 14.72 24.85
N THR A 117 4.31 15.71 25.42
CA THR A 117 4.86 16.71 26.37
C THR A 117 4.95 16.25 27.80
N ALA A 118 4.17 15.27 28.22
CA ALA A 118 4.19 14.77 29.59
C ALA A 118 3.70 13.33 29.71
N ARG A 119 4.21 12.64 30.74
CA ARG A 119 3.77 11.32 31.21
C ARG A 119 2.55 11.36 32.14
N ALA A 120 1.67 12.34 32.05
CA ALA A 120 0.44 12.30 32.81
C ALA A 120 -0.43 11.15 32.27
N GLU A 121 -0.91 10.27 33.15
CA GLU A 121 -1.83 9.19 32.83
C GLU A 121 -3.00 9.73 31.99
N GLY A 122 -3.13 9.25 30.76
CA GLY A 122 -4.17 9.66 29.82
C GLY A 122 -3.86 10.85 28.89
N ALA A 123 -2.70 11.48 28.98
CA ALA A 123 -2.37 12.69 28.20
C ALA A 123 -1.63 12.40 26.87
N TRP A 124 -2.26 11.68 25.96
CA TRP A 124 -1.80 11.56 24.56
C TRP A 124 -2.08 12.81 23.72
N ARG A 125 -2.54 13.91 24.31
CA ARG A 125 -3.15 15.03 23.59
C ARG A 125 -2.22 16.21 23.32
N ASP A 126 -1.15 16.38 24.08
CA ASP A 126 -0.27 17.54 23.90
C ASP A 126 1.02 17.13 23.22
N TRP A 127 1.04 17.26 21.89
CA TRP A 127 2.21 17.04 21.08
C TRP A 127 2.97 18.34 20.88
N ASN A 128 4.25 18.34 21.24
CA ASN A 128 5.12 19.51 21.09
C ASN A 128 5.77 19.50 19.70
N PRO A 129 5.52 20.50 18.84
CA PRO A 129 6.13 20.55 17.51
C PRO A 129 7.62 20.92 17.58
N GLU A 130 8.43 20.20 16.83
CA GLU A 130 9.87 20.45 16.71
C GLU A 130 10.26 20.57 15.22
N PRO A 131 10.10 21.77 14.62
CA PRO A 131 10.46 22.01 13.24
C PRO A 131 11.94 21.82 12.97
N THR A 132 12.25 21.14 11.86
CA THR A 132 13.61 20.90 11.41
C THR A 132 13.74 21.13 9.91
N LEU A 133 14.72 21.95 9.52
CA LEU A 133 15.14 22.11 8.13
C LEU A 133 16.35 21.23 7.85
N ARG A 134 16.37 20.56 6.70
CA ARG A 134 17.45 19.66 6.28
C ARG A 134 17.83 19.93 4.84
N VAL A 135 19.11 20.08 4.58
CA VAL A 135 19.66 20.22 3.23
C VAL A 135 20.70 19.11 3.01
N ARG A 136 20.58 18.39 1.92
CA ARG A 136 21.50 17.32 1.56
C ARG A 136 21.98 17.45 0.12
N TRP A 137 23.28 17.30 -0.05
CA TRP A 137 23.96 17.12 -1.33
C TRP A 137 24.56 15.73 -1.41
N GLY A 138 24.61 15.18 -2.59
CA GLY A 138 25.23 13.88 -2.82
C GLY A 138 25.68 13.71 -4.26
N TYR A 139 26.63 12.80 -4.44
CA TYR A 139 27.08 12.33 -5.75
C TYR A 139 26.92 10.83 -5.79
N GLU A 140 26.17 10.36 -6.79
CA GLU A 140 25.90 8.96 -7.05
C GLU A 140 26.56 8.56 -8.35
N GLN A 141 27.28 7.45 -8.34
CA GLN A 141 27.98 6.92 -9.51
C GLN A 141 27.66 5.45 -9.71
N GLU A 142 27.31 5.08 -10.91
CA GLU A 142 27.20 3.70 -11.33
C GLU A 142 28.59 3.10 -11.49
N LEU A 143 28.95 2.16 -10.60
CA LEU A 143 30.22 1.43 -10.65
C LEU A 143 30.14 0.22 -11.59
N SER A 144 28.95 -0.38 -11.70
CA SER A 144 28.64 -1.45 -12.63
C SER A 144 27.13 -1.48 -12.90
N LYS A 145 26.70 -2.34 -13.84
CA LYS A 145 25.25 -2.53 -14.16
C LYS A 145 24.36 -2.88 -12.97
N ARG A 146 24.96 -3.30 -11.84
CA ARG A 146 24.23 -3.72 -10.62
C ARG A 146 24.72 -3.06 -9.35
N LEU A 147 25.69 -2.18 -9.43
CA LEU A 147 26.32 -1.58 -8.26
C LEU A 147 26.44 -0.08 -8.42
N ASP A 148 25.80 0.66 -7.53
CA ASP A 148 25.88 2.11 -7.42
C ASP A 148 26.60 2.49 -6.11
N ALA A 149 27.42 3.53 -6.17
CA ALA A 149 28.02 4.16 -4.99
C ALA A 149 27.44 5.55 -4.80
N LEU A 150 27.28 5.96 -3.54
CA LEU A 150 26.78 7.29 -3.16
C LEU A 150 27.68 7.85 -2.05
N ALA A 151 28.15 9.07 -2.25
CA ALA A 151 28.67 9.92 -1.18
C ALA A 151 27.71 11.10 -0.98
N SER A 152 27.43 11.46 0.27
CA SER A 152 26.54 12.62 0.52
C SER A 152 26.85 13.28 1.87
N TRP A 153 26.51 14.56 1.92
CA TRP A 153 26.60 15.41 3.10
C TRP A 153 25.26 16.09 3.35
N GLU A 154 24.80 16.10 4.59
CA GLU A 154 23.52 16.62 5.01
C GLU A 154 23.67 17.50 6.26
N VAL A 155 23.03 18.65 6.27
CA VAL A 155 22.96 19.57 7.40
C VAL A 155 21.54 19.61 7.94
N PHE A 156 21.44 19.68 9.27
CA PHE A 156 20.18 19.77 10.00
C PHE A 156 20.20 21.06 10.83
N VAL A 157 19.11 21.81 10.75
CA VAL A 157 18.87 22.99 11.57
C VAL A 157 17.53 22.83 12.27
N ARG A 158 17.55 22.73 13.59
CA ARG A 158 16.34 22.57 14.41
C ARG A 158 15.90 23.91 15.00
N SER A 159 14.61 24.06 15.25
CA SER A 159 14.02 25.29 15.84
C SER A 159 14.59 25.64 17.21
N ASN A 160 15.04 24.65 17.99
CA ASN A 160 15.69 24.83 19.28
C ASN A 160 17.15 25.33 19.20
N GLY A 161 17.62 25.71 18.01
CA GLY A 161 18.98 26.21 17.75
C GLY A 161 20.04 25.11 17.56
N ARG A 162 19.73 23.84 17.83
CA ARG A 162 20.67 22.73 17.60
C ARG A 162 20.93 22.54 16.12
N LYS A 163 22.21 22.35 15.79
CA LYS A 163 22.68 22.07 14.42
C LYS A 163 23.44 20.77 14.40
N SER A 164 23.30 20.02 13.33
CA SER A 164 24.10 18.80 13.14
C SER A 164 24.36 18.57 11.66
N GLU A 165 25.37 17.79 11.38
CA GLU A 165 25.70 17.32 10.05
C GLU A 165 25.79 15.80 10.00
N ARG A 166 25.67 15.30 8.78
CA ARG A 166 25.82 13.87 8.52
C ARG A 166 26.49 13.63 7.18
N TRP A 167 27.59 12.91 7.21
CA TRP A 167 28.25 12.36 6.04
C TRP A 167 27.77 10.93 5.82
N GLN A 168 27.63 10.52 4.59
CA GLN A 168 27.23 9.17 4.24
C GLN A 168 28.06 8.69 3.05
N ALA A 169 28.63 7.50 3.18
CA ALA A 169 29.10 6.66 2.08
C ALA A 169 28.18 5.44 1.99
N ALA A 170 27.72 5.09 0.81
CA ALA A 170 26.82 3.96 0.62
C ALA A 170 27.09 3.25 -0.70
N VAL A 171 26.82 1.95 -0.71
CA VAL A 171 26.76 1.13 -1.91
C VAL A 171 25.36 0.52 -2.00
N THR A 172 24.83 0.45 -3.23
CA THR A 172 23.55 -0.18 -3.51
C THR A 172 23.77 -1.27 -4.55
N TYR A 173 23.46 -2.50 -4.19
CA TYR A 173 23.53 -3.65 -5.08
C TYR A 173 22.13 -4.07 -5.54
N GLU A 174 21.95 -4.19 -6.84
CA GLU A 174 20.73 -4.69 -7.47
C GLU A 174 20.78 -6.22 -7.55
N ALA A 175 20.29 -6.89 -6.48
CA ALA A 175 20.28 -8.35 -6.38
C ALA A 175 19.33 -8.96 -7.42
N SER A 176 18.21 -8.29 -7.71
CA SER A 176 17.28 -8.61 -8.78
C SER A 176 16.58 -7.35 -9.30
N LYS A 177 15.77 -7.48 -10.37
CA LYS A 177 14.94 -6.36 -10.88
C LYS A 177 13.99 -5.77 -9.83
N GLN A 178 13.71 -6.52 -8.77
CA GLN A 178 12.76 -6.16 -7.72
C GLN A 178 13.44 -5.89 -6.37
N LEU A 179 14.65 -6.41 -6.12
CA LEU A 179 15.33 -6.31 -4.83
C LEU A 179 16.63 -5.55 -4.96
N LYS A 180 16.75 -4.48 -4.18
CA LYS A 180 17.99 -3.73 -3.98
C LYS A 180 18.44 -3.85 -2.52
N VAL A 181 19.71 -4.13 -2.32
CA VAL A 181 20.36 -4.17 -1.01
C VAL A 181 21.25 -2.93 -0.91
N LYS A 182 21.06 -2.13 0.12
CA LYS A 182 21.89 -0.95 0.38
C LYS A 182 22.65 -1.13 1.69
N ALA A 183 23.96 -1.00 1.62
CA ALA A 183 24.82 -0.86 2.79
C ALA A 183 25.35 0.57 2.85
N ALA A 184 25.35 1.17 4.03
CA ALA A 184 25.83 2.53 4.21
C ALA A 184 26.55 2.69 5.54
N TYR A 185 27.58 3.52 5.52
CA TYR A 185 28.21 4.07 6.70
C TYR A 185 27.85 5.54 6.80
N LEU A 186 27.40 5.98 7.97
CA LEU A 186 27.06 7.37 8.25
C LEU A 186 27.91 7.84 9.42
N TRP A 187 28.45 9.05 9.29
CA TRP A 187 29.10 9.75 10.37
C TRP A 187 28.31 11.03 10.68
N GLY A 188 27.83 11.14 11.92
CA GLY A 188 27.06 12.27 12.41
C GLY A 188 27.85 13.08 13.44
N ASN A 189 27.69 14.39 13.43
CA ASN A 189 28.30 15.30 14.36
C ASN A 189 27.34 16.44 14.69
N GLU A 190 27.22 16.78 15.98
CA GLU A 190 26.47 17.96 16.44
C GLU A 190 27.43 19.12 16.69
N TRP A 191 26.97 20.33 16.49
CA TRP A 191 27.71 21.54 16.82
C TRP A 191 26.79 22.64 17.36
N GLY A 192 27.38 23.64 18.03
CA GLY A 192 26.62 24.72 18.66
C GLY A 192 25.88 24.28 19.92
N VAL A 193 26.34 23.20 20.57
CA VAL A 193 25.86 22.71 21.86
C VAL A 193 27.04 22.49 22.80
N SER A 194 26.79 22.56 24.11
CA SER A 194 27.84 22.41 25.13
C SER A 194 28.43 21.01 25.18
N ASP A 195 27.64 19.99 24.84
CA ASP A 195 28.02 18.59 24.85
C ASP A 195 27.67 17.94 23.50
N PRO A 196 28.55 18.09 22.49
CA PRO A 196 28.28 17.60 21.15
C PRO A 196 28.41 16.09 21.07
N TRP A 197 27.39 15.45 20.49
CA TRP A 197 27.36 14.02 20.23
C TRP A 197 27.91 13.69 18.84
N ARG A 198 28.68 12.61 18.75
CA ARG A 198 29.12 12.00 17.49
C ARG A 198 28.53 10.60 17.35
N SER A 199 28.12 10.26 16.15
CA SER A 199 27.62 8.91 15.85
C SER A 199 28.30 8.31 14.63
N HIS A 200 28.58 7.03 14.71
CA HIS A 200 29.02 6.18 13.62
C HIS A 200 27.92 5.14 13.38
N VAL A 201 27.32 5.15 12.21
CA VAL A 201 26.17 4.30 11.92
C VAL A 201 26.51 3.33 10.80
N LEU A 202 26.34 2.05 11.04
CA LEU A 202 26.26 1.04 10.01
C LEU A 202 24.80 0.79 9.69
N ARG A 203 24.42 0.95 8.43
CA ARG A 203 23.03 0.79 7.96
C ARG A 203 22.95 -0.24 6.86
N ILE A 204 22.05 -1.21 7.01
CA ILE A 204 21.68 -2.17 5.96
C ILE A 204 20.19 -2.00 5.68
N GLN A 205 19.82 -1.91 4.40
CA GLN A 205 18.44 -1.73 3.98
C GLN A 205 18.13 -2.61 2.78
N LEU A 206 17.05 -3.38 2.87
CA LEU A 206 16.48 -4.19 1.80
C LEU A 206 15.30 -3.43 1.21
N ASN A 207 15.30 -3.19 -0.10
CA ASN A 207 14.24 -2.45 -0.77
C ASN A 207 13.63 -3.29 -1.88
N TRP A 208 12.34 -3.59 -1.77
CA TRP A 208 11.56 -4.26 -2.81
C TRP A 208 10.82 -3.25 -3.66
N LYS A 209 11.03 -3.36 -4.96
CA LYS A 209 10.23 -2.63 -5.94
C LYS A 209 9.13 -3.55 -6.45
N LEU A 210 7.88 -3.21 -6.15
CA LEU A 210 6.73 -3.88 -6.74
C LEU A 210 6.65 -3.54 -8.24
N PRO A 211 6.10 -4.43 -9.07
CA PRO A 211 5.83 -4.13 -10.48
C PRO A 211 5.02 -2.84 -10.60
N ASP A 212 5.39 -1.99 -11.57
CA ASP A 212 4.69 -0.73 -11.82
C ASP A 212 3.18 -0.98 -11.98
N ALA A 213 2.34 -0.24 -11.29
CA ALA A 213 0.88 -0.43 -11.31
C ALA A 213 0.30 -0.28 -12.73
N GLN A 214 0.92 0.58 -13.58
CA GLN A 214 0.55 0.71 -14.99
C GLN A 214 1.12 -0.38 -15.91
N LYS A 215 2.23 -1.04 -15.51
CA LYS A 215 2.75 -2.22 -16.23
C LYS A 215 2.13 -3.52 -15.73
N ARG A 216 1.56 -3.55 -14.56
CA ARG A 216 0.29 -4.25 -14.50
C ARG A 216 -0.59 -3.47 -15.52
N THR A 217 -0.48 -3.82 -16.80
CA THR A 217 -1.72 -4.24 -17.35
C THR A 217 -2.24 -5.12 -16.24
N TRP A 218 -3.08 -4.59 -15.38
CA TRP A 218 -4.22 -5.39 -15.05
C TRP A 218 -4.49 -5.99 -16.42
N LYS A 219 -3.99 -7.27 -16.66
CA LYS A 219 -4.65 -8.06 -17.69
C LYS A 219 -6.02 -7.83 -17.24
N ARG A 220 -6.56 -6.76 -17.86
CA ARG A 220 -7.75 -6.13 -17.37
C ARG A 220 -8.51 -7.33 -16.97
N ILE A 221 -8.68 -7.59 -15.62
CA ILE A 221 -9.70 -8.55 -15.28
C ILE A 221 -10.75 -8.04 -16.19
N PRO A 222 -10.88 -8.67 -17.37
CA PRO A 222 -11.36 -8.03 -18.61
C PRO A 222 -12.63 -7.40 -18.14
N PRO A 223 -12.78 -6.03 -18.15
CA PRO A 223 -13.69 -5.26 -17.35
C PRO A 223 -14.93 -6.00 -17.50
N ALA A 224 -15.41 -6.67 -16.40
CA ALA A 224 -16.30 -7.81 -16.36
C ALA A 224 -16.97 -7.84 -17.70
N ARG A 225 -16.40 -8.51 -18.60
CA ARG A 225 -16.34 -8.27 -20.06
C ARG A 225 -17.61 -7.60 -20.48
N VAL A 226 -17.58 -6.26 -20.68
CA VAL A 226 -18.70 -5.57 -21.30
C VAL A 226 -18.90 -6.27 -22.63
N TYR A 227 -19.75 -7.26 -22.63
CA TYR A 227 -20.14 -7.97 -23.83
C TYR A 227 -20.96 -6.98 -24.62
N ASP A 228 -20.29 -6.38 -25.60
CA ASP A 228 -21.01 -5.65 -26.62
C ASP A 228 -21.93 -6.65 -27.30
N HIS A 229 -23.24 -6.47 -27.18
CA HIS A 229 -24.24 -7.24 -27.93
C HIS A 229 -24.14 -7.02 -29.44
N GLY A 230 -23.09 -6.37 -29.93
CA GLY A 230 -22.72 -6.19 -31.31
C GLY A 230 -21.37 -6.83 -31.57
N VAL A 231 -21.36 -8.07 -32.02
CA VAL A 231 -20.31 -8.70 -32.83
C VAL A 231 -18.89 -8.67 -32.26
N ALA A 232 -18.63 -9.49 -31.27
CA ALA A 232 -17.39 -10.24 -31.24
C ALA A 232 -17.77 -11.71 -31.18
N GLN A 233 -17.88 -12.32 -32.33
CA GLN A 233 -17.75 -13.78 -32.42
C GLN A 233 -16.36 -14.11 -31.87
N ARG A 234 -16.32 -14.40 -30.55
CA ARG A 234 -15.20 -15.16 -30.03
C ARG A 234 -15.19 -16.47 -30.79
N LEU A 235 -13.99 -16.91 -31.11
CA LEU A 235 -13.72 -18.33 -31.27
C LEU A 235 -14.08 -18.99 -29.94
N VAL A 236 -15.37 -19.22 -29.74
CA VAL A 236 -15.91 -20.08 -28.70
C VAL A 236 -15.31 -21.44 -29.00
N PRO A 237 -14.59 -22.07 -28.05
CA PRO A 237 -14.29 -23.48 -28.18
C PRO A 237 -15.65 -24.13 -28.47
N SER A 238 -15.78 -24.75 -29.62
CA SER A 238 -17.01 -25.40 -30.05
C SER A 238 -17.39 -26.48 -29.05
N ALA A 239 -18.32 -26.16 -28.15
CA ALA A 239 -18.95 -26.98 -27.13
C ALA A 239 -18.42 -26.75 -25.68
N CYS A 240 -18.77 -25.58 -25.06
CA CYS A 240 -18.97 -25.63 -23.62
C CYS A 240 -20.34 -26.24 -23.37
N GLU A 241 -20.39 -27.24 -22.48
CA GLU A 241 -21.66 -27.76 -21.98
C GLU A 241 -22.42 -26.64 -21.22
N PRO A 242 -23.76 -26.63 -21.25
CA PRO A 242 -24.53 -25.69 -20.42
C PRO A 242 -24.17 -25.80 -18.95
N CYS A 243 -24.15 -24.66 -18.26
CA CYS A 243 -23.91 -24.66 -16.80
C CYS A 243 -25.01 -25.48 -16.10
N THR A 244 -24.60 -26.34 -15.19
CA THR A 244 -25.51 -27.06 -14.31
C THR A 244 -25.78 -26.26 -13.04
N LYS A 245 -26.89 -26.50 -12.37
CA LYS A 245 -27.22 -25.93 -11.07
C LYS A 245 -26.10 -26.11 -10.03
N ALA A 246 -25.40 -27.26 -10.06
CA ALA A 246 -24.32 -27.55 -9.13
C ALA A 246 -23.04 -26.72 -9.36
N GLN A 247 -22.90 -26.10 -10.52
CA GLN A 247 -21.74 -25.29 -10.87
C GLN A 247 -21.93 -23.80 -10.56
N LEU A 248 -23.16 -23.35 -10.39
CA LEU A 248 -23.49 -21.94 -10.21
C LEU A 248 -23.77 -21.62 -8.75
N VAL A 249 -23.12 -20.58 -8.23
CA VAL A 249 -23.32 -20.08 -6.87
C VAL A 249 -23.40 -18.56 -6.92
N VAL A 250 -24.42 -17.95 -6.32
CA VAL A 250 -24.42 -16.53 -6.00
C VAL A 250 -23.52 -16.36 -4.78
N THR A 251 -22.44 -15.63 -4.93
CA THR A 251 -21.43 -15.47 -3.89
C THR A 251 -21.62 -14.22 -3.06
N GLU A 252 -22.14 -13.17 -3.68
CA GLU A 252 -22.37 -11.90 -2.99
C GLU A 252 -23.54 -11.13 -3.60
N VAL A 253 -24.34 -10.48 -2.76
CA VAL A 253 -25.40 -9.57 -3.15
C VAL A 253 -25.33 -8.31 -2.30
N HIS A 254 -25.41 -7.17 -2.93
CA HIS A 254 -25.47 -5.88 -2.26
C HIS A 254 -26.82 -5.23 -2.58
N THR A 255 -27.55 -4.88 -1.53
CA THR A 255 -28.83 -4.19 -1.60
C THR A 255 -28.75 -2.93 -0.78
N GLN A 256 -28.98 -1.78 -1.37
CA GLN A 256 -28.99 -0.48 -0.72
C GLN A 256 -27.64 -0.06 -0.09
N GLY A 257 -27.30 1.21 -0.20
CA GLY A 257 -26.11 1.83 0.39
C GLY A 257 -25.59 2.97 -0.46
N SER A 258 -24.34 3.37 -0.26
CA SER A 258 -23.66 4.40 -1.05
C SER A 258 -23.22 3.93 -2.44
N ARG A 259 -23.38 2.67 -2.75
CA ARG A 259 -23.10 2.04 -4.06
C ARG A 259 -24.39 1.51 -4.67
N ALA A 260 -24.39 1.41 -6.00
CA ALA A 260 -25.49 0.75 -6.71
C ALA A 260 -25.58 -0.73 -6.31
N ASP A 261 -26.77 -1.31 -6.39
CA ASP A 261 -26.99 -2.73 -6.13
C ASP A 261 -26.13 -3.58 -7.07
N TYR A 262 -25.63 -4.70 -6.60
CA TYR A 262 -24.91 -5.66 -7.41
C TYR A 262 -25.14 -7.09 -6.95
N ILE A 263 -24.95 -8.01 -7.88
CA ILE A 263 -25.00 -9.46 -7.65
C ILE A 263 -23.73 -10.08 -8.21
N GLU A 264 -23.09 -10.96 -7.45
CA GLU A 264 -21.94 -11.73 -7.90
C GLU A 264 -22.28 -13.21 -8.01
N ILE A 265 -21.88 -13.82 -9.13
CA ILE A 265 -22.10 -15.23 -9.44
C ILE A 265 -20.75 -15.87 -9.74
N GLN A 266 -20.54 -17.07 -9.23
CA GLN A 266 -19.35 -17.88 -9.47
C GLN A 266 -19.69 -19.20 -10.14
N ASN A 267 -18.86 -19.60 -11.10
CA ASN A 267 -18.76 -21.00 -11.50
C ASN A 267 -17.88 -21.77 -10.51
N ALA A 268 -18.48 -22.46 -9.57
CA ALA A 268 -17.78 -23.30 -8.59
C ALA A 268 -17.34 -24.65 -9.16
N GLY A 269 -17.64 -24.93 -10.43
CA GLY A 269 -17.23 -26.16 -11.13
C GLY A 269 -15.75 -26.15 -11.56
N LEU A 270 -15.24 -27.30 -11.92
CA LEU A 270 -13.87 -27.51 -12.39
C LEU A 270 -13.68 -27.28 -13.91
N SER A 271 -14.76 -27.10 -14.65
CA SER A 271 -14.78 -26.88 -16.10
C SER A 271 -15.51 -25.61 -16.48
N PRO A 272 -15.15 -24.98 -17.61
CA PRO A 272 -15.96 -23.88 -18.15
C PRO A 272 -17.34 -24.39 -18.53
N CYS A 273 -18.35 -23.54 -18.36
CA CYS A 273 -19.71 -23.86 -18.74
C CYS A 273 -20.40 -22.67 -19.41
N ASP A 274 -21.43 -22.93 -20.22
CA ASP A 274 -22.22 -21.93 -20.92
C ASP A 274 -23.41 -21.49 -20.04
N LEU A 275 -23.41 -20.20 -19.67
CA LEU A 275 -24.52 -19.55 -18.96
C LEU A 275 -25.63 -19.08 -19.89
N GLY A 276 -25.47 -19.23 -21.20
CA GLY A 276 -26.46 -18.77 -22.18
C GLY A 276 -27.86 -19.27 -21.88
N GLY A 277 -28.81 -18.32 -21.77
CA GLY A 277 -30.19 -18.62 -21.49
C GLY A 277 -30.56 -18.81 -20.02
N TRP A 278 -29.59 -18.85 -19.07
CA TRP A 278 -29.92 -18.73 -17.66
C TRP A 278 -30.54 -17.36 -17.39
N ARG A 279 -31.55 -17.30 -16.52
CA ARG A 279 -32.31 -16.10 -16.20
C ARG A 279 -32.28 -15.81 -14.71
N MET A 280 -31.99 -14.55 -14.35
CA MET A 280 -31.99 -14.05 -12.99
C MET A 280 -33.07 -13.00 -12.78
N THR A 281 -33.78 -13.08 -11.66
CA THR A 281 -34.90 -12.15 -11.36
C THR A 281 -35.23 -12.15 -9.86
N ASP A 282 -35.83 -11.05 -9.39
CA ASP A 282 -36.47 -10.92 -8.08
C ASP A 282 -37.93 -11.45 -8.07
N ASP A 283 -38.54 -11.54 -9.25
CA ASP A 283 -39.90 -11.97 -9.44
C ASP A 283 -39.99 -13.11 -10.47
N PRO A 284 -40.39 -14.32 -10.07
CA PRO A 284 -40.42 -15.48 -10.98
C PRO A 284 -41.35 -15.32 -12.19
N GLU A 285 -42.31 -14.40 -12.14
CA GLU A 285 -43.21 -14.12 -13.23
C GLU A 285 -42.69 -13.12 -14.25
N LYS A 286 -41.59 -12.41 -13.93
CA LYS A 286 -40.92 -11.46 -14.81
C LYS A 286 -39.83 -12.08 -15.64
N GLU A 287 -39.52 -11.48 -16.78
CA GLU A 287 -38.47 -11.94 -17.69
C GLU A 287 -37.07 -11.86 -17.04
N GLY A 288 -36.76 -10.81 -16.29
CA GLY A 288 -35.52 -10.59 -15.60
C GLY A 288 -34.30 -10.49 -16.51
N PHE A 289 -33.11 -10.67 -15.95
CA PHE A 289 -31.84 -10.62 -16.67
C PHE A 289 -31.48 -12.00 -17.25
N VAL A 290 -31.26 -12.06 -18.57
CA VAL A 290 -30.85 -13.28 -19.26
C VAL A 290 -29.35 -13.26 -19.56
N PHE A 291 -28.63 -14.27 -19.10
CA PHE A 291 -27.20 -14.42 -19.36
C PHE A 291 -26.95 -14.86 -20.81
N ASN A 292 -25.85 -14.39 -21.37
CA ASN A 292 -25.37 -14.77 -22.68
C ASN A 292 -23.85 -14.82 -22.67
N THR A 293 -23.28 -15.71 -21.88
CA THR A 293 -21.84 -15.78 -21.68
C THR A 293 -21.37 -17.15 -21.19
N ILE A 294 -20.08 -17.42 -21.37
CA ILE A 294 -19.39 -18.58 -20.81
C ILE A 294 -18.72 -18.15 -19.52
N CYS A 295 -18.86 -18.94 -18.47
CA CYS A 295 -18.22 -18.74 -17.19
C CYS A 295 -17.08 -19.76 -17.02
N LEU A 296 -15.85 -19.27 -16.83
CA LEU A 296 -14.67 -20.12 -16.63
C LEU A 296 -14.68 -20.74 -15.22
N PRO A 297 -13.94 -21.84 -14.98
CA PRO A 297 -13.84 -22.44 -13.65
C PRO A 297 -13.35 -21.41 -12.61
N ASN A 298 -14.04 -21.34 -11.48
CA ASN A 298 -13.78 -20.37 -10.40
C ASN A 298 -13.86 -18.90 -10.82
N GLU A 299 -14.38 -18.58 -11.99
CA GLU A 299 -14.63 -17.18 -12.40
C GLU A 299 -15.77 -16.60 -11.58
N MET A 300 -15.51 -15.43 -11.00
CA MET A 300 -16.51 -14.61 -10.31
C MET A 300 -16.94 -13.50 -11.27
N MET A 301 -18.23 -13.41 -11.50
CA MET A 301 -18.86 -12.45 -12.40
C MET A 301 -19.84 -11.61 -11.61
N TRP A 302 -19.66 -10.30 -11.59
CA TRP A 302 -20.58 -9.39 -10.94
C TRP A 302 -21.38 -8.57 -11.94
N LEU A 303 -22.61 -8.29 -11.59
CA LEU A 303 -23.61 -7.55 -12.38
C LEU A 303 -24.08 -6.37 -11.54
N GLY A 304 -24.13 -5.18 -12.09
CA GLY A 304 -24.61 -3.97 -11.42
C GLY A 304 -26.04 -3.61 -11.85
N TYR A 305 -26.76 -2.94 -10.98
CA TYR A 305 -28.07 -2.38 -11.31
C TYR A 305 -27.91 -1.17 -12.21
N GLN A 306 -28.53 -1.21 -13.41
CA GLN A 306 -28.51 -0.15 -14.43
C GLN A 306 -27.13 0.42 -14.81
N GLU A 307 -26.05 -0.25 -14.46
CA GLU A 307 -24.69 0.15 -14.79
C GLU A 307 -24.21 -0.46 -16.12
N GLY A 308 -24.63 0.15 -17.23
CA GLY A 308 -24.12 -0.21 -18.55
C GLY A 308 -24.87 -1.38 -19.22
N ARG A 309 -24.23 -2.03 -20.23
CA ARG A 309 -24.85 -3.03 -21.10
C ARG A 309 -25.05 -4.41 -20.46
N ASN A 310 -24.45 -4.68 -19.33
CA ASN A 310 -24.57 -5.95 -18.58
C ASN A 310 -25.12 -5.69 -17.18
N SER A 311 -26.17 -4.90 -17.13
CA SER A 311 -26.85 -4.57 -15.90
C SER A 311 -28.22 -5.23 -15.86
N PHE A 312 -28.59 -5.70 -14.67
CA PHE A 312 -30.00 -6.04 -14.44
C PHE A 312 -30.81 -4.77 -14.22
N ASP A 313 -32.11 -4.84 -14.50
CA ASP A 313 -33.04 -3.71 -14.49
C ASP A 313 -34.12 -3.78 -13.40
N PHE A 314 -34.04 -4.81 -12.54
CA PHE A 314 -34.90 -4.95 -11.36
C PHE A 314 -34.18 -4.48 -10.12
N GLY A 315 -34.84 -3.77 -9.21
CA GLY A 315 -34.25 -3.31 -7.95
C GLY A 315 -34.22 -4.43 -6.93
N LEU A 316 -33.18 -4.43 -6.08
CA LEU A 316 -33.08 -5.36 -4.94
C LEU A 316 -33.61 -4.67 -3.67
N SER A 317 -34.55 -5.31 -2.98
CA SER A 317 -35.17 -4.73 -1.79
C SER A 317 -34.25 -4.87 -0.57
N ALA A 318 -34.06 -3.78 0.17
CA ALA A 318 -33.39 -3.81 1.46
C ALA A 318 -34.21 -4.47 2.56
N GLU A 319 -35.52 -4.61 2.36
CA GLU A 319 -36.40 -5.29 3.32
C GLU A 319 -36.26 -6.82 3.27
N GLY A 320 -35.43 -7.32 2.36
CA GLY A 320 -35.27 -8.74 2.09
C GLY A 320 -36.24 -9.23 1.04
N GLU A 321 -35.77 -10.14 0.20
CA GLU A 321 -36.58 -10.74 -0.88
C GLU A 321 -35.97 -12.06 -1.35
N LEU A 322 -36.56 -12.66 -2.37
CA LEU A 322 -36.02 -13.85 -3.01
C LEU A 322 -35.37 -13.52 -4.34
N LEU A 323 -34.14 -13.93 -4.54
CA LEU A 323 -33.45 -13.88 -5.82
C LEU A 323 -33.50 -15.27 -6.47
N TYR A 324 -33.94 -15.33 -7.71
CA TYR A 324 -34.11 -16.54 -8.47
C TYR A 324 -33.14 -16.60 -9.63
N LEU A 325 -32.50 -17.79 -9.82
CA LEU A 325 -31.82 -18.16 -11.04
C LEU A 325 -32.53 -19.38 -11.65
N PHE A 326 -32.95 -19.27 -12.90
CA PHE A 326 -33.59 -20.34 -13.65
C PHE A 326 -32.68 -20.84 -14.77
N SER A 327 -32.59 -22.14 -14.97
CA SER A 327 -31.95 -22.74 -16.15
C SER A 327 -32.71 -22.39 -17.43
N PRO A 328 -32.08 -22.53 -18.62
CA PRO A 328 -32.70 -22.20 -19.90
C PRO A 328 -34.00 -22.98 -20.19
N ASN A 329 -34.07 -24.22 -19.69
CA ASN A 329 -35.26 -25.05 -19.82
C ASN A 329 -36.30 -24.85 -18.70
N GLY A 330 -35.97 -24.04 -17.68
CA GLY A 330 -36.84 -23.78 -16.52
C GLY A 330 -36.95 -24.91 -15.51
N GLU A 331 -36.28 -26.06 -15.74
CA GLU A 331 -36.34 -27.24 -14.87
C GLU A 331 -35.55 -27.04 -13.58
N ASP A 332 -34.35 -26.42 -13.68
CA ASP A 332 -33.51 -26.13 -12.53
C ASP A 332 -33.71 -24.70 -12.08
N ARG A 333 -33.74 -24.51 -10.75
CA ARG A 333 -33.77 -23.19 -10.13
C ARG A 333 -32.86 -23.15 -8.90
N LEU A 334 -32.19 -22.02 -8.72
CA LEU A 334 -31.52 -21.63 -7.48
C LEU A 334 -32.33 -20.50 -6.86
N ILE A 335 -32.52 -20.52 -5.56
CA ILE A 335 -33.27 -19.51 -4.81
C ILE A 335 -32.39 -19.06 -3.66
N TYR A 336 -32.15 -17.77 -3.57
CA TYR A 336 -31.42 -17.13 -2.47
C TYR A 336 -32.38 -16.21 -1.71
N SER A 337 -32.48 -16.40 -0.40
CA SER A 337 -33.24 -15.53 0.46
C SER A 337 -32.34 -14.39 0.94
N LEU A 338 -32.58 -13.20 0.47
CA LEU A 338 -31.87 -11.99 0.91
C LEU A 338 -32.39 -11.57 2.29
N LEU A 339 -31.49 -11.19 3.18
CA LEU A 339 -31.82 -10.75 4.52
C LEU A 339 -32.21 -9.28 4.55
N TYR A 340 -33.00 -8.86 5.55
CA TYR A 340 -33.24 -7.46 5.82
C TYR A 340 -31.93 -6.70 6.05
N ASN A 341 -31.72 -5.60 5.34
CA ASN A 341 -30.45 -4.90 5.26
C ASN A 341 -30.59 -3.41 5.58
N GLU A 342 -30.82 -3.07 6.85
CA GLU A 342 -30.94 -1.67 7.27
C GLU A 342 -29.63 -0.89 7.11
N GLU A 343 -28.50 -1.55 7.22
CA GLU A 343 -27.17 -0.92 7.20
C GLU A 343 -26.54 -0.83 5.79
N GLY A 344 -27.18 -1.39 4.76
CA GLY A 344 -26.64 -1.42 3.40
C GLY A 344 -25.33 -2.20 3.28
N ARG A 345 -25.18 -3.29 4.04
CA ARG A 345 -24.00 -4.19 3.94
C ARG A 345 -24.27 -5.29 2.92
N PRO A 346 -23.24 -5.71 2.15
CA PRO A 346 -23.41 -6.86 1.28
C PRO A 346 -23.70 -8.14 2.07
N GLN A 347 -24.43 -9.03 1.46
CA GLN A 347 -24.71 -10.37 1.95
C GLN A 347 -23.99 -11.37 1.07
N GLY A 348 -23.41 -12.39 1.63
CA GLY A 348 -22.67 -13.35 0.83
C GLY A 348 -22.50 -14.70 1.48
N PHE A 349 -22.07 -15.67 0.68
CA PHE A 349 -21.81 -17.02 1.12
C PHE A 349 -20.42 -17.09 1.76
N GLN A 350 -20.36 -17.39 3.04
CA GLN A 350 -19.10 -17.49 3.77
C GLN A 350 -18.45 -18.86 3.57
N SER A 351 -17.16 -18.93 3.84
CA SER A 351 -16.39 -20.19 3.82
C SER A 351 -16.94 -21.25 4.79
N THR A 352 -17.74 -20.84 5.77
CA THR A 352 -18.47 -21.72 6.72
C THR A 352 -19.68 -22.42 6.09
N GLY A 353 -20.06 -22.07 4.85
CA GLY A 353 -21.25 -22.59 4.18
C GLY A 353 -22.56 -21.90 4.60
N THR A 354 -22.49 -20.75 5.26
CA THR A 354 -23.64 -19.95 5.65
C THR A 354 -23.74 -18.67 4.84
N TRP A 355 -24.98 -18.18 4.64
CA TRP A 355 -25.28 -16.90 4.04
C TRP A 355 -25.42 -15.86 5.14
N ASP A 356 -24.62 -14.78 5.10
CA ASP A 356 -24.62 -13.76 6.14
C ASP A 356 -24.10 -12.41 5.62
N PHE A 357 -24.15 -11.35 6.42
CA PHE A 357 -23.54 -10.07 6.11
C PHE A 357 -22.02 -10.15 6.09
N ILE A 358 -21.44 -9.60 5.04
CA ILE A 358 -19.99 -9.64 4.80
C ILE A 358 -19.44 -8.23 4.53
N SER A 359 -18.11 -8.11 4.50
CA SER A 359 -17.47 -6.93 3.94
C SER A 359 -17.50 -6.99 2.41
N PRO A 360 -17.74 -5.86 1.69
CA PRO A 360 -17.79 -5.87 0.23
C PRO A 360 -16.52 -6.45 -0.38
N SER A 361 -16.66 -7.49 -1.19
CA SER A 361 -15.53 -8.19 -1.80
C SER A 361 -15.71 -8.52 -3.30
N PRO A 362 -16.30 -7.63 -4.15
CA PRO A 362 -16.64 -7.95 -5.52
C PRO A 362 -15.41 -8.46 -6.31
N GLY A 363 -15.55 -9.62 -6.93
CA GLY A 363 -14.50 -10.30 -7.68
C GLY A 363 -13.44 -10.98 -6.81
N ARG A 364 -13.68 -11.19 -5.51
CA ARG A 364 -12.78 -11.86 -4.56
C ARG A 364 -13.55 -12.84 -3.68
N PRO A 365 -12.90 -13.89 -3.15
CA PRO A 365 -13.53 -14.75 -2.16
C PRO A 365 -13.99 -13.96 -0.92
N ASN A 366 -15.16 -14.30 -0.41
CA ASN A 366 -15.72 -13.72 0.80
C ASN A 366 -14.91 -14.18 2.01
N PHE A 367 -14.52 -13.24 2.86
CA PHE A 367 -13.87 -13.54 4.13
C PHE A 367 -14.87 -13.31 5.26
N SER A 368 -14.96 -14.28 6.17
CA SER A 368 -15.61 -14.07 7.47
C SER A 368 -14.79 -13.05 8.26
N ASN A 369 -15.45 -12.04 8.79
CA ASN A 369 -14.85 -11.10 9.75
C ASN A 369 -14.51 -11.80 11.06
#